data_45d90e262887b7ec354275e031f5fd67
#
_entry.id   45d90e262887b7ec354275e031f5fd67
#
_cell.length_a   1.000
_cell.length_b   1.000
_cell.length_c   1.000
_cell.angle_alpha   90.00
_cell.angle_beta   90.00
_cell.angle_gamma   90.00
#
_symmetry.space_group_name_H-M   'P 1'
#
loop_
_entity.id
_entity.type
_entity.pdbx_description
1 polymer ?
#
loop_
_entity_poly.entity_id
_entity_poly.type
_entity_poly.pdbx_seq_one_letter_code
_entity_poly.pdbx_strand_id
1 'polypeptide(L)'
;MNHVTAKTAQEAPDVVIGTFPVNSNSATVLFDSGASHFFIAYTFIKKHGIPVSVMKKHMLVSSPGGVMKAEWICLAASLSIRGVEFQANLVVINSTGIDVILGIDWLRL
;
A
#
# COMPACT_ATOMS: atom_id res chain seq x y z
N MET A 1 -11.98 6.39 15.37
CA MET A 1 -10.60 5.93 15.50
C MET A 1 -10.08 5.41 14.16
N ASN A 2 -8.86 5.77 13.81
CA ASN A 2 -8.31 5.47 12.50
C ASN A 2 -7.31 4.31 12.58
N HIS A 3 -7.81 3.17 13.03
CA HIS A 3 -6.99 1.97 13.14
C HIS A 3 -7.30 1.04 11.97
N VAL A 4 -6.29 0.80 11.15
CA VAL A 4 -6.44 -0.03 9.95
C VAL A 4 -5.45 -1.18 10.00
N THR A 5 -5.68 -2.19 9.19
CA THR A 5 -4.88 -3.41 9.19
C THR A 5 -4.16 -3.58 7.86
N ALA A 6 -2.85 -3.89 7.94
CA ALA A 6 -2.04 -4.35 6.84
C ALA A 6 -1.54 -5.75 7.18
N LYS A 7 -1.89 -6.73 6.37
CA LYS A 7 -1.53 -8.14 6.61
C LYS A 7 -0.45 -8.60 5.65
N THR A 8 0.32 -9.61 6.08
CA THR A 8 1.28 -10.26 5.20
C THR A 8 0.64 -11.45 4.48
N ALA A 9 1.27 -11.89 3.40
CA ALA A 9 0.78 -13.01 2.61
C ALA A 9 0.69 -14.31 3.41
N GLN A 10 1.55 -14.48 4.42
CA GLN A 10 1.57 -15.70 5.23
C GLN A 10 0.36 -15.82 6.15
N GLU A 11 -0.34 -14.73 6.41
CA GLU A 11 -1.41 -14.69 7.40
C GLU A 11 -2.80 -14.74 6.82
N ALA A 12 -2.95 -14.51 5.54
CA ALA A 12 -4.27 -14.42 4.92
C ALA A 12 -4.35 -15.30 3.68
N PRO A 13 -5.25 -16.32 3.66
CA PRO A 13 -5.38 -17.20 2.49
C PRO A 13 -5.93 -16.49 1.25
N ASP A 14 -6.55 -15.32 1.42
CA ASP A 14 -7.19 -14.58 0.32
C ASP A 14 -6.31 -13.47 -0.26
N VAL A 15 -4.99 -13.62 -0.18
CA VAL A 15 -4.08 -12.64 -0.74
C VAL A 15 -3.44 -13.17 -2.01
N VAL A 16 -3.16 -12.26 -2.93
CA VAL A 16 -2.46 -12.54 -4.19
C VAL A 16 -1.31 -11.57 -4.30
N ILE A 17 -0.15 -12.08 -4.73
CA ILE A 17 1.04 -11.26 -4.93
C ILE A 17 1.37 -11.24 -6.42
N GLY A 18 1.71 -10.06 -6.93
CA GLY A 18 2.17 -9.91 -8.31
C GLY A 18 3.15 -8.75 -8.42
N THR A 19 3.74 -8.61 -9.59
CA THR A 19 4.65 -7.50 -9.88
C THR A 19 4.01 -6.60 -10.91
N PHE A 20 3.84 -5.33 -10.56
CA PHE A 20 3.16 -4.35 -11.42
C PHE A 20 3.84 -2.99 -11.34
N PRO A 21 3.77 -2.17 -12.40
CA PRO A 21 4.33 -0.82 -12.34
C PRO A 21 3.56 0.10 -11.40
N VAL A 22 4.28 0.81 -10.55
CA VAL A 22 3.76 1.88 -9.72
C VAL A 22 4.61 3.12 -9.99
N ASN A 23 4.01 4.18 -10.50
CA ASN A 23 4.73 5.35 -11.02
C ASN A 23 5.86 4.93 -11.98
N SER A 24 5.55 3.98 -12.84
CA SER A 24 6.49 3.41 -13.83
C SER A 24 7.65 2.61 -13.23
N ASN A 25 7.60 2.30 -11.94
CA ASN A 25 8.61 1.48 -11.27
C ASN A 25 8.03 0.13 -10.91
N SER A 26 8.75 -0.94 -11.22
CA SER A 26 8.29 -2.29 -10.92
C SER A 26 8.17 -2.48 -9.41
N ALA A 27 6.99 -2.86 -8.95
CA ALA A 27 6.68 -3.03 -7.53
C ALA A 27 6.08 -4.39 -7.24
N THR A 28 6.42 -4.95 -6.10
CA THR A 28 5.75 -6.15 -5.58
C THR A 28 4.46 -5.71 -4.91
N VAL A 29 3.34 -6.10 -5.49
CA VAL A 29 2.01 -5.67 -5.04
C VAL A 29 1.27 -6.83 -4.41
N LEU A 30 0.76 -6.61 -3.22
CA LEU A 30 -0.09 -7.54 -2.50
C LEU A 30 -1.54 -7.08 -2.61
N PHE A 31 -2.39 -7.94 -3.16
CA PHE A 31 -3.85 -7.72 -3.18
C PHE A 31 -4.42 -8.42 -1.96
N ASP A 32 -4.86 -7.66 -0.98
CA ASP A 32 -5.24 -8.19 0.33
C ASP A 32 -6.64 -7.75 0.71
N SER A 33 -7.59 -8.69 0.65
CA SER A 33 -8.97 -8.41 1.04
C SER A 33 -9.11 -8.09 2.53
N GLY A 34 -8.11 -8.45 3.34
CA GLY A 34 -8.08 -8.12 4.76
C GLY A 34 -7.61 -6.72 5.08
N ALA A 35 -7.01 -6.02 4.12
CA ALA A 35 -6.58 -4.64 4.33
C ALA A 35 -7.72 -3.68 4.02
N SER A 36 -7.87 -2.65 4.84
CA SER A 36 -8.95 -1.68 4.70
C SER A 36 -8.55 -0.44 3.90
N HIS A 37 -7.27 -0.27 3.63
CA HIS A 37 -6.72 0.88 2.92
C HIS A 37 -5.64 0.42 1.95
N PHE A 38 -5.14 1.35 1.14
CA PHE A 38 -4.05 1.12 0.22
C PHE A 38 -2.77 1.66 0.83
N PHE A 39 -1.69 0.88 0.75
CA PHE A 39 -0.42 1.20 1.40
C PHE A 39 0.76 1.11 0.45
N ILE A 40 1.82 1.86 0.74
CA ILE A 40 3.09 1.80 0.02
C ILE A 40 4.23 1.78 1.03
N ALA A 41 5.25 0.98 0.75
CA ALA A 41 6.40 0.87 1.63
C ALA A 41 7.28 2.12 1.55
N TYR A 42 7.73 2.60 2.70
CA TYR A 42 8.66 3.73 2.77
C TYR A 42 9.94 3.46 1.98
N THR A 43 10.45 2.23 2.03
CA THR A 43 11.67 1.85 1.29
C THR A 43 11.48 2.01 -0.21
N PHE A 44 10.30 1.71 -0.74
CA PHE A 44 9.99 1.89 -2.15
C PHE A 44 9.93 3.37 -2.52
N ILE A 45 9.29 4.18 -1.68
CA ILE A 45 9.24 5.64 -1.83
C ILE A 45 10.64 6.21 -1.92
N LYS A 46 11.50 5.83 -0.98
CA LYS A 46 12.86 6.35 -0.89
C LYS A 46 13.72 5.91 -2.08
N LYS A 47 13.60 4.65 -2.45
CA LYS A 47 14.39 4.08 -3.55
C LYS A 47 14.09 4.75 -4.88
N HIS A 48 12.84 5.09 -5.14
CA HIS A 48 12.41 5.62 -6.44
C HIS A 48 12.12 7.12 -6.44
N GLY A 49 12.36 7.80 -5.32
CA GLY A 49 12.15 9.24 -5.24
C GLY A 49 10.70 9.66 -5.44
N ILE A 50 9.76 8.88 -4.94
CA ILE A 50 8.33 9.14 -5.14
C ILE A 50 7.89 10.26 -4.18
N PRO A 51 7.19 11.29 -4.67
CA PRO A 51 6.72 12.38 -3.81
C PRO A 51 5.69 11.90 -2.80
N VAL A 52 5.75 12.46 -1.59
CA VAL A 52 4.77 12.19 -0.54
C VAL A 52 4.30 13.51 0.06
N SER A 53 3.12 13.45 0.67
CA SER A 53 2.52 14.59 1.36
C SER A 53 2.22 14.23 2.81
N VAL A 54 2.13 15.23 3.66
CA VAL A 54 1.74 15.02 5.05
C VAL A 54 0.22 14.79 5.08
N MET A 55 -0.21 13.78 5.79
CA MET A 55 -1.63 13.51 5.98
C MET A 55 -2.25 14.58 6.87
N LYS A 56 -3.48 15.00 6.53
CA LYS A 56 -4.23 15.94 7.38
C LYS A 56 -4.49 15.34 8.75
N LYS A 57 -4.73 14.04 8.79
CA LYS A 57 -5.03 13.30 10.00
C LYS A 57 -4.22 12.02 9.95
N HIS A 58 -3.33 11.82 10.91
CA HIS A 58 -2.58 10.58 10.98
C HIS A 58 -3.50 9.42 11.32
N MET A 59 -3.05 8.19 11.05
CA MET A 59 -3.81 6.99 11.38
C MET A 59 -2.90 5.95 12.01
N LEU A 60 -3.50 5.07 12.81
CA LEU A 60 -2.79 3.92 13.36
C LEU A 60 -2.99 2.73 12.44
N VAL A 61 -1.89 2.08 12.08
CA VAL A 61 -1.90 0.91 11.21
C VAL A 61 -1.41 -0.29 12.00
N SER A 62 -2.23 -1.33 12.09
CA SER A 62 -1.85 -2.60 12.68
C SER A 62 -1.24 -3.51 11.64
N SER A 63 -0.14 -4.14 12.00
CA SER A 63 0.51 -5.15 11.16
C SER A 63 1.09 -6.23 12.07
N PRO A 64 1.56 -7.35 11.52
CA PRO A 64 2.19 -8.39 12.34
C PRO A 64 3.37 -7.89 13.17
N GLY A 65 4.07 -6.86 12.69
CA GLY A 65 5.19 -6.28 13.42
C GLY A 65 4.79 -5.30 14.52
N GLY A 66 3.49 -5.03 14.70
CA GLY A 66 2.98 -4.12 15.70
C GLY A 66 2.14 -3.00 15.13
N VAL A 67 1.92 -1.97 15.91
CA VAL A 67 1.14 -0.80 15.52
C VAL A 67 2.09 0.36 15.22
N MET A 68 1.86 1.02 14.08
CA MET A 68 2.61 2.22 13.72
C MET A 68 1.68 3.39 13.43
N LYS A 69 2.18 4.58 13.64
CA LYS A 69 1.49 5.82 13.28
C LYS A 69 1.90 6.20 11.87
N ALA A 70 0.93 6.26 10.97
CA ALA A 70 1.16 6.70 9.58
C ALA A 70 0.85 8.18 9.46
N GLU A 71 1.79 8.94 8.91
CA GLU A 71 1.69 10.40 8.79
C GLU A 71 1.87 10.89 7.36
N TRP A 72 2.27 10.01 6.45
CA TRP A 72 2.60 10.38 5.08
C TRP A 72 1.73 9.62 4.10
N ILE A 73 1.42 10.26 2.98
CA ILE A 73 0.60 9.67 1.93
C ILE A 73 1.18 10.01 0.56
N CYS A 74 1.18 9.01 -0.32
CA CYS A 74 1.50 9.22 -1.72
C CYS A 74 0.20 9.46 -2.46
N LEU A 75 -0.02 10.70 -2.91
CA LEU A 75 -1.25 11.08 -3.59
C LEU A 75 -1.18 10.72 -5.07
N ALA A 76 -2.28 10.15 -5.56
CA ALA A 76 -2.47 9.86 -6.99
C ALA A 76 -1.32 9.03 -7.58
N ALA A 77 -0.87 8.01 -6.86
CA ALA A 77 0.09 7.08 -7.41
C ALA A 77 -0.51 6.37 -8.62
N SER A 78 0.24 6.31 -9.71
CA SER A 78 -0.22 5.65 -10.93
C SER A 78 0.12 4.17 -10.87
N LEU A 79 -0.90 3.32 -10.93
CA LEU A 79 -0.73 1.87 -10.96
C LEU A 79 -1.19 1.33 -12.30
N SER A 80 -0.43 0.40 -12.86
CA SER A 80 -0.80 -0.28 -14.10
C SER A 80 -0.93 -1.76 -13.80
N ILE A 81 -2.15 -2.28 -13.92
CA ILE A 81 -2.44 -3.69 -13.62
C ILE A 81 -3.12 -4.30 -14.82
N ARG A 82 -2.46 -5.26 -15.46
CA ARG A 82 -2.94 -5.93 -16.66
C ARG A 82 -3.36 -4.96 -17.76
N GLY A 83 -2.55 -3.91 -17.96
CA GLY A 83 -2.82 -2.91 -18.99
C GLY A 83 -3.86 -1.87 -18.61
N VAL A 84 -4.45 -1.95 -17.44
CA VAL A 84 -5.39 -0.95 -16.96
C VAL A 84 -4.66 -0.02 -16.00
N GLU A 85 -4.68 1.28 -16.31
CA GLU A 85 -4.09 2.29 -15.44
C GLU A 85 -5.15 2.93 -14.57
N PHE A 86 -4.80 3.14 -13.30
CA PHE A 86 -5.64 3.88 -12.37
C PHE A 86 -4.77 4.58 -11.34
N GLN A 87 -5.35 5.53 -10.64
CA GLN A 87 -4.65 6.29 -9.61
C GLN A 87 -5.22 5.96 -8.24
N ALA A 88 -4.35 5.89 -7.25
CA ALA A 88 -4.74 5.60 -5.87
C ALA A 88 -3.89 6.41 -4.90
N ASN A 89 -4.48 6.73 -3.77
CA ASN A 89 -3.77 7.35 -2.66
C ASN A 89 -3.25 6.24 -1.75
N LEU A 90 -1.93 6.22 -1.53
CA LEU A 90 -1.27 5.14 -0.80
C LEU A 90 -0.67 5.69 0.48
N VAL A 91 -1.11 5.14 1.61
CA VAL A 91 -0.58 5.51 2.93
C VAL A 91 0.80 4.88 3.09
N VAL A 92 1.77 5.68 3.53
CA VAL A 92 3.16 5.21 3.67
C VAL A 92 3.32 4.43 4.97
N ILE A 93 3.84 3.22 4.86
CA ILE A 93 4.08 2.35 6.02
C ILE A 93 5.48 1.75 5.94
N ASN A 94 5.95 1.20 7.06
CA ASN A 94 7.14 0.37 7.08
C ASN A 94 6.76 -1.05 6.69
N SER A 95 7.31 -1.53 5.59
CA SER A 95 7.06 -2.87 5.11
C SER A 95 8.34 -3.41 4.46
N THR A 96 8.59 -4.70 4.60
CA THR A 96 9.71 -5.38 3.95
C THR A 96 9.18 -6.47 3.05
N GLY A 97 9.76 -6.57 1.85
CA GLY A 97 9.40 -7.61 0.89
C GLY A 97 8.16 -7.31 0.05
N ILE A 98 7.30 -6.40 0.50
CA ILE A 98 6.11 -5.96 -0.24
C ILE A 98 6.22 -4.46 -0.42
N ASP A 99 6.02 -3.98 -1.64
CA ASP A 99 6.14 -2.56 -1.96
C ASP A 99 4.81 -1.82 -1.86
N VAL A 100 3.72 -2.48 -2.26
CA VAL A 100 2.38 -1.88 -2.26
C VAL A 100 1.36 -2.90 -1.79
N ILE A 101 0.42 -2.46 -0.95
CA ILE A 101 -0.72 -3.27 -0.53
C ILE A 101 -1.99 -2.59 -1.02
N LEU A 102 -2.76 -3.31 -1.82
CA LEU A 102 -4.06 -2.84 -2.29
C LEU A 102 -5.15 -3.55 -1.48
N GLY A 103 -5.92 -2.76 -0.77
CA GLY A 103 -6.95 -3.26 0.13
C GLY A 103 -8.25 -3.61 -0.58
N ILE A 104 -9.30 -3.76 0.22
CA ILE A 104 -10.60 -4.25 -0.26
C ILE A 104 -11.22 -3.34 -1.34
N ASP A 105 -10.95 -2.06 -1.31
CA ASP A 105 -11.52 -1.13 -2.29
C ASP A 105 -11.07 -1.42 -3.71
N TRP A 106 -9.91 -2.05 -3.89
CA TRP A 106 -9.44 -2.49 -5.19
C TRP A 106 -10.45 -3.45 -5.86
N LEU A 107 -11.09 -4.29 -5.07
CA LEU A 107 -12.01 -5.31 -5.58
C LEU A 107 -13.32 -4.73 -6.12
N ARG A 108 -13.54 -3.44 -5.91
CA ARG A 108 -14.75 -2.74 -6.36
C ARG A 108 -14.54 -1.94 -7.64
N LEU A 109 -13.35 -1.99 -8.19
CA LEU A 109 -13.01 -1.23 -9.40
C LEU A 109 -13.56 -1.88 -10.67
#